data_aae991aa4f4f74236e3664286b1abd38
#
_entry.id   aae991aa4f4f74236e3664286b1abd38
#
_cell.length_a   1.000
_cell.length_b   1.000
_cell.length_c   1.000
_cell.angle_alpha   90.00
_cell.angle_beta   90.00
_cell.angle_gamma   90.00
#
_symmetry.space_group_name_H-M   'P 1'
#
loop_
_entity.id
_entity.type
_entity.pdbx_description
1 polymer ?
#
loop_
_entity_poly.entity_id
_entity_poly.type
_entity_poly.pdbx_seq_one_letter_code
_entity_poly.pdbx_strand_id
1 'polypeptide(L)'
;MEEKEKDNKVCIAQIEQIIEQNKQEMIEALAHVIRQQSDQAEPVTAADGSVYPFGAGVQQAYETVLTMGREMGFETLDVEHYGGHIDFRGSADTVMGIVGHLDVVPAAGNWDFDPYGGEVKDGVIYGRGTLDDKGPVIACLYAMKALKEARFAPKSTVRLILGLDEETGWSGMKRYLAQVAPPDFGFTPDGDFPIINGEKGNLIFEAARKFGKSAANKGLQLRSLKGGSAANSVPDAARAVVRNPEADYSKIKEEIAAFRAETGYKVNCKGVGKSLELTTVGRSAHGSTPEAGLNAISILMAFLGRLNFANEEHNDWIAFYNRCLGFDLCGRNLGIGFSDEISGNLALNVGMAEMEPEIGKLTINIRYPISYTQEQVFAGLAENFEKYNLGWVLIKNHDPLYMELDSPMIKTLLDIYRRQTGDYESQPLVIGGGTYARAIKNVIAYGGLFPGDEDRMHQPNECLRIERFVQMTKIYAEAIYKLASGAYNK
;
A
#
# COMPACT_ATOMS: atom_id res chain seq x y z
N MET A 1 -9.60 -50.45 -3.27
CA MET A 1 -9.26 -49.02 -3.59
C MET A 1 -9.55 -48.07 -2.41
N GLU A 2 -10.53 -48.37 -1.57
CA GLU A 2 -10.88 -47.54 -0.38
C GLU A 2 -9.86 -47.59 0.78
N GLU A 3 -9.01 -48.61 0.90
CA GLU A 3 -8.00 -48.71 1.98
C GLU A 3 -6.75 -47.86 1.72
N LYS A 4 -6.45 -47.45 0.47
CA LYS A 4 -5.31 -46.57 0.15
C LYS A 4 -5.59 -45.07 0.32
N GLU A 5 -6.85 -44.64 0.39
CA GLU A 5 -7.25 -43.25 0.66
C GLU A 5 -7.25 -42.88 2.15
N LYS A 6 -7.22 -43.87 3.06
CA LYS A 6 -7.19 -43.62 4.51
C LYS A 6 -5.83 -43.19 5.07
N ASP A 7 -4.72 -43.45 4.35
CA ASP A 7 -3.35 -43.28 4.88
C ASP A 7 -2.73 -41.89 4.67
N ASN A 8 -3.43 -40.91 4.04
CA ASN A 8 -2.85 -39.61 3.71
C ASN A 8 -3.55 -38.41 4.37
N LYS A 9 -4.43 -38.60 5.36
CA LYS A 9 -5.02 -37.50 6.11
C LYS A 9 -4.04 -37.06 7.20
N VAL A 10 -3.21 -36.06 6.89
CA VAL A 10 -2.43 -35.35 7.89
C VAL A 10 -3.36 -34.74 8.93
N CYS A 11 -3.10 -34.99 10.20
CA CYS A 11 -3.89 -34.43 11.30
C CYS A 11 -3.47 -32.98 11.55
N ILE A 12 -4.42 -32.04 11.50
CA ILE A 12 -4.14 -30.62 11.78
C ILE A 12 -3.45 -30.44 13.13
N ALA A 13 -3.88 -31.15 14.17
CA ALA A 13 -3.23 -31.10 15.49
C ALA A 13 -1.74 -31.54 15.45
N GLN A 14 -1.35 -32.46 14.55
CA GLN A 14 0.05 -32.82 14.36
C GLN A 14 0.85 -31.67 13.72
N ILE A 15 0.28 -30.99 12.73
CA ILE A 15 0.91 -29.81 12.10
C ILE A 15 1.12 -28.72 13.13
N GLU A 16 0.10 -28.40 13.92
CA GLU A 16 0.16 -27.40 15.00
C GLU A 16 1.23 -27.74 16.05
N GLN A 17 1.34 -29.02 16.42
CA GLN A 17 2.39 -29.47 17.33
C GLN A 17 3.80 -29.28 16.74
N ILE A 18 3.99 -29.56 15.45
CA ILE A 18 5.26 -29.33 14.76
C ILE A 18 5.59 -27.83 14.72
N ILE A 19 4.60 -26.96 14.46
CA ILE A 19 4.80 -25.51 14.49
C ILE A 19 5.25 -25.05 15.88
N GLU A 20 4.61 -25.54 16.94
CA GLU A 20 5.04 -25.20 18.32
C GLU A 20 6.47 -25.70 18.63
N GLN A 21 6.85 -26.86 18.12
CA GLN A 21 8.22 -27.37 18.27
C GLN A 21 9.24 -26.51 17.53
N ASN A 22 8.88 -25.97 16.37
CA ASN A 22 9.74 -25.13 15.55
C ASN A 22 9.70 -23.63 15.97
N LYS A 23 8.92 -23.26 17.00
CA LYS A 23 8.69 -21.86 17.41
C LYS A 23 9.96 -21.06 17.59
N GLN A 24 10.97 -21.61 18.28
CA GLN A 24 12.22 -20.89 18.54
C GLN A 24 13.01 -20.65 17.23
N GLU A 25 13.06 -21.67 16.37
CA GLU A 25 13.70 -21.56 15.05
C GLU A 25 12.99 -20.52 14.16
N MET A 26 11.66 -20.48 14.21
CA MET A 26 10.86 -19.46 13.49
C MET A 26 11.20 -18.03 13.94
N ILE A 27 11.31 -17.80 15.25
CA ILE A 27 11.67 -16.50 15.82
C ILE A 27 13.07 -16.07 15.37
N GLU A 28 14.04 -16.99 15.43
CA GLU A 28 15.43 -16.74 15.02
C GLU A 28 15.54 -16.46 13.51
N ALA A 29 14.77 -17.20 12.69
CA ALA A 29 14.68 -17.00 11.26
C ALA A 29 14.11 -15.61 10.92
N LEU A 30 13.00 -15.21 11.54
CA LEU A 30 12.42 -13.88 11.35
C LEU A 30 13.41 -12.80 11.79
N ALA A 31 13.98 -12.91 12.99
CA ALA A 31 14.99 -11.97 13.49
C ALA A 31 16.19 -11.85 12.53
N HIS A 32 16.60 -12.97 11.93
CA HIS A 32 17.70 -12.98 10.95
C HIS A 32 17.32 -12.19 9.67
N VAL A 33 16.11 -12.36 9.15
CA VAL A 33 15.64 -11.62 7.96
C VAL A 33 15.38 -10.14 8.27
N ILE A 34 14.91 -9.79 9.48
CA ILE A 34 14.76 -8.39 9.91
C ILE A 34 16.11 -7.66 9.93
N ARG A 35 17.20 -8.33 10.33
CA ARG A 35 18.54 -7.74 10.32
C ARG A 35 19.07 -7.39 8.93
N GLN A 36 18.44 -7.87 7.88
CA GLN A 36 18.75 -7.45 6.51
C GLN A 36 17.96 -6.18 6.20
N GLN A 37 18.65 -5.03 6.21
CA GLN A 37 18.05 -3.76 5.86
C GLN A 37 17.66 -3.77 4.37
N SER A 38 16.39 -3.98 4.07
CA SER A 38 15.86 -4.18 2.71
C SER A 38 14.97 -3.05 2.21
N ASP A 39 15.19 -1.83 2.67
CA ASP A 39 14.63 -0.66 2.00
C ASP A 39 15.28 -0.51 0.60
N GLN A 40 14.47 -0.15 -0.37
CA GLN A 40 14.93 -0.03 -1.75
C GLN A 40 16.04 1.02 -1.88
N ALA A 41 17.08 0.66 -2.63
CA ALA A 41 18.22 1.51 -2.92
C ALA A 41 18.58 1.46 -4.41
N GLU A 42 19.54 2.30 -4.83
CA GLU A 42 20.07 2.29 -6.20
C GLU A 42 20.60 0.90 -6.57
N PRO A 43 20.46 0.50 -7.84
CA PRO A 43 20.98 -0.77 -8.33
C PRO A 43 22.48 -0.94 -8.06
N VAL A 44 22.88 -2.13 -7.66
CA VAL A 44 24.27 -2.48 -7.37
C VAL A 44 24.76 -3.57 -8.33
N THR A 45 25.93 -3.39 -8.91
CA THR A 45 26.62 -4.44 -9.69
C THR A 45 27.58 -5.18 -8.79
N ALA A 46 27.39 -6.48 -8.63
CA ALA A 46 28.27 -7.37 -7.88
C ALA A 46 29.59 -7.65 -8.60
N ALA A 47 30.55 -8.23 -7.90
CA ALA A 47 31.89 -8.52 -8.45
C ALA A 47 31.89 -9.54 -9.60
N ASP A 48 30.88 -10.40 -9.67
CA ASP A 48 30.67 -11.39 -10.74
C ASP A 48 29.92 -10.81 -11.98
N GLY A 49 29.51 -9.52 -11.89
CA GLY A 49 28.76 -8.84 -12.94
C GLY A 49 27.23 -8.93 -12.80
N SER A 50 26.70 -9.65 -11.81
CA SER A 50 25.27 -9.68 -11.50
C SER A 50 24.77 -8.28 -11.08
N VAL A 51 23.56 -7.93 -11.48
CA VAL A 51 22.93 -6.66 -11.09
C VAL A 51 21.83 -6.92 -10.08
N TYR A 52 21.91 -6.27 -8.92
CA TYR A 52 20.88 -6.27 -7.89
C TYR A 52 20.00 -5.03 -8.05
N PRO A 53 18.85 -5.16 -8.73
CA PRO A 53 18.09 -4.00 -9.22
C PRO A 53 17.50 -3.13 -8.11
N PHE A 54 17.29 -3.68 -6.92
CA PHE A 54 16.65 -3.01 -5.79
C PHE A 54 17.61 -2.70 -4.64
N GLY A 55 18.92 -2.85 -4.86
CA GLY A 55 19.96 -2.59 -3.87
C GLY A 55 20.44 -3.84 -3.13
N ALA A 56 21.60 -3.71 -2.48
CA ALA A 56 22.27 -4.84 -1.83
C ALA A 56 21.49 -5.40 -0.63
N GLY A 57 20.79 -4.54 0.13
CA GLY A 57 20.04 -4.98 1.31
C GLY A 57 18.82 -5.84 0.95
N VAL A 58 18.08 -5.45 -0.11
CA VAL A 58 16.97 -6.25 -0.64
C VAL A 58 17.47 -7.60 -1.14
N GLN A 59 18.58 -7.60 -1.90
CA GLN A 59 19.20 -8.83 -2.38
C GLN A 59 19.62 -9.74 -1.24
N GLN A 60 20.17 -9.21 -0.16
CA GLN A 60 20.60 -9.99 1.00
C GLN A 60 19.43 -10.65 1.73
N ALA A 61 18.33 -9.92 1.93
CA ALA A 61 17.10 -10.49 2.51
C ALA A 61 16.55 -11.62 1.63
N TYR A 62 16.51 -11.41 0.33
CA TYR A 62 16.05 -12.36 -0.66
C TYR A 62 16.89 -13.66 -0.68
N GLU A 63 18.20 -13.53 -0.76
CA GLU A 63 19.11 -14.69 -0.73
C GLU A 63 19.01 -15.47 0.59
N THR A 64 18.82 -14.78 1.70
CA THR A 64 18.60 -15.37 3.00
C THR A 64 17.37 -16.28 2.99
N VAL A 65 16.23 -15.81 2.51
CA VAL A 65 14.98 -16.58 2.49
C VAL A 65 15.05 -17.72 1.45
N LEU A 66 15.64 -17.51 0.28
CA LEU A 66 15.86 -18.58 -0.69
C LEU A 66 16.76 -19.69 -0.12
N THR A 67 17.79 -19.30 0.64
CA THR A 67 18.69 -20.26 1.29
C THR A 67 17.96 -21.08 2.35
N MET A 68 17.15 -20.45 3.20
CA MET A 68 16.29 -21.16 4.14
C MET A 68 15.39 -22.18 3.42
N GLY A 69 14.77 -21.79 2.29
CA GLY A 69 13.96 -22.71 1.49
C GLY A 69 14.75 -23.93 0.99
N ARG A 70 15.98 -23.71 0.50
CA ARG A 70 16.88 -24.80 0.07
C ARG A 70 17.28 -25.73 1.22
N GLU A 71 17.62 -25.17 2.37
CA GLU A 71 17.99 -25.94 3.57
C GLU A 71 16.82 -26.77 4.11
N MET A 72 15.59 -26.26 4.00
CA MET A 72 14.36 -27.01 4.28
C MET A 72 14.05 -28.07 3.21
N GLY A 73 14.86 -28.14 2.13
CA GLY A 73 14.75 -29.11 1.04
C GLY A 73 13.59 -28.84 0.09
N PHE A 74 13.27 -27.58 -0.15
CA PHE A 74 12.39 -27.10 -1.21
C PHE A 74 13.18 -26.74 -2.47
N GLU A 75 12.52 -26.75 -3.62
CA GLU A 75 13.10 -26.25 -4.85
C GLU A 75 13.01 -24.70 -4.88
N THR A 76 14.02 -24.06 -5.41
CA THR A 76 14.03 -22.59 -5.52
C THR A 76 14.36 -22.13 -6.94
N LEU A 77 13.78 -21.01 -7.35
CA LEU A 77 14.09 -20.34 -8.60
C LEU A 77 14.35 -18.86 -8.34
N ASP A 78 15.44 -18.34 -8.88
CA ASP A 78 15.72 -16.91 -9.00
C ASP A 78 15.45 -16.45 -10.43
N VAL A 79 14.83 -15.28 -10.58
CA VAL A 79 14.57 -14.62 -11.87
C VAL A 79 15.39 -13.35 -11.93
N GLU A 80 16.68 -13.52 -12.27
CA GLU A 80 17.61 -12.42 -12.55
C GLU A 80 17.65 -11.35 -11.43
N HIS A 81 17.50 -11.76 -10.17
CA HIS A 81 17.44 -10.90 -8.97
C HIS A 81 16.27 -9.90 -8.95
N TYR A 82 15.26 -10.08 -9.80
CA TYR A 82 14.02 -9.30 -9.79
C TYR A 82 12.91 -9.89 -8.91
N GLY A 83 13.10 -11.13 -8.46
CA GLY A 83 12.21 -11.92 -7.64
C GLY A 83 12.42 -13.41 -7.91
N GLY A 84 11.73 -14.25 -7.16
CA GLY A 84 11.85 -15.69 -7.33
C GLY A 84 10.80 -16.43 -6.52
N HIS A 85 11.00 -17.74 -6.35
CA HIS A 85 10.07 -18.54 -5.57
C HIS A 85 10.71 -19.76 -4.91
N ILE A 86 9.98 -20.29 -3.94
CA ILE A 86 10.26 -21.55 -3.24
C ILE A 86 9.07 -22.48 -3.50
N ASP A 87 9.32 -23.67 -4.08
CA ASP A 87 8.29 -24.63 -4.46
C ASP A 87 8.30 -25.87 -3.54
N PHE A 88 7.15 -26.14 -2.95
CA PHE A 88 6.82 -27.45 -2.41
C PHE A 88 6.03 -28.22 -3.48
N ARG A 89 6.73 -29.10 -4.20
CA ARG A 89 6.18 -29.78 -5.38
C ARG A 89 4.98 -30.63 -5.10
N GLY A 90 3.93 -30.43 -5.90
CA GLY A 90 2.73 -31.24 -5.95
C GLY A 90 2.77 -32.33 -7.02
N SER A 91 1.74 -33.15 -7.04
CA SER A 91 1.60 -34.25 -8.00
C SER A 91 0.81 -33.89 -9.27
N ALA A 92 0.15 -32.71 -9.30
CA ALA A 92 -0.59 -32.19 -10.44
C ALA A 92 0.11 -30.95 -11.04
N ASP A 93 -0.29 -30.54 -12.23
CA ASP A 93 0.24 -29.38 -12.93
C ASP A 93 -0.23 -28.04 -12.34
N THR A 94 -1.26 -28.06 -11.48
CA THR A 94 -1.78 -26.85 -10.85
C THR A 94 -0.84 -26.27 -9.79
N VAL A 95 -0.78 -24.95 -9.73
CA VAL A 95 0.06 -24.19 -8.79
C VAL A 95 -0.82 -23.33 -7.89
N MET A 96 -0.71 -23.55 -6.58
CA MET A 96 -1.20 -22.65 -5.54
C MET A 96 -0.12 -21.64 -5.19
N GLY A 97 -0.38 -20.36 -5.37
CA GLY A 97 0.55 -19.28 -5.06
C GLY A 97 0.36 -18.72 -3.64
N ILE A 98 1.48 -18.42 -3.00
CA ILE A 98 1.56 -17.51 -1.86
C ILE A 98 2.49 -16.39 -2.31
N VAL A 99 2.03 -15.16 -2.28
CA VAL A 99 2.76 -14.04 -2.89
C VAL A 99 3.09 -13.02 -1.82
N GLY A 100 4.33 -12.97 -1.38
CA GLY A 100 4.79 -12.01 -0.39
C GLY A 100 5.98 -11.18 -0.91
N HIS A 101 6.46 -10.25 -0.09
CA HIS A 101 7.61 -9.42 -0.43
C HIS A 101 8.63 -9.32 0.72
N LEU A 102 9.83 -8.87 0.35
CA LEU A 102 10.96 -8.77 1.28
C LEU A 102 11.56 -7.36 1.33
N ASP A 103 11.18 -6.47 0.41
CA ASP A 103 11.45 -5.06 0.53
C ASP A 103 10.59 -4.44 1.64
N VAL A 104 11.04 -3.33 2.19
CA VAL A 104 10.36 -2.61 3.28
C VAL A 104 10.44 -1.10 3.04
N VAL A 105 9.50 -0.34 3.58
CA VAL A 105 9.62 1.12 3.61
C VAL A 105 10.76 1.55 4.55
N PRO A 106 11.43 2.69 4.28
CA PRO A 106 12.48 3.20 5.17
C PRO A 106 12.00 3.39 6.61
N ALA A 107 12.87 3.09 7.56
CA ALA A 107 12.59 3.24 8.99
C ALA A 107 12.68 4.71 9.43
N ALA A 108 11.71 5.52 9.02
CA ALA A 108 11.62 6.92 9.42
C ALA A 108 11.08 7.09 10.85
N GLY A 109 11.31 8.28 11.46
CA GLY A 109 10.80 8.64 12.77
C GLY A 109 11.69 8.20 13.92
N ASN A 110 11.15 8.26 15.15
CA ASN A 110 11.88 7.89 16.36
C ASN A 110 11.53 6.47 16.75
N TRP A 111 12.54 5.61 16.85
CA TRP A 111 12.40 4.22 17.26
C TRP A 111 12.98 4.04 18.68
N ASP A 112 12.29 3.26 19.50
CA ASP A 112 12.76 2.86 20.83
C ASP A 112 13.68 1.63 20.74
N PHE A 113 13.61 0.88 19.65
CA PHE A 113 14.41 -0.29 19.30
C PHE A 113 15.14 -0.06 17.98
N ASP A 114 16.25 -0.77 17.75
CA ASP A 114 16.87 -0.77 16.43
C ASP A 114 15.88 -1.33 15.39
N PRO A 115 15.49 -0.54 14.37
CA PRO A 115 14.52 -0.97 13.37
C PRO A 115 14.96 -2.20 12.57
N TYR A 116 16.24 -2.49 12.52
CA TYR A 116 16.82 -3.66 11.87
C TYR A 116 17.53 -4.60 12.87
N GLY A 117 17.21 -4.49 14.16
CA GLY A 117 17.79 -5.34 15.21
C GLY A 117 17.15 -6.72 15.30
N GLY A 118 15.86 -6.84 15.02
CA GLY A 118 15.08 -8.05 15.26
C GLY A 118 15.10 -8.44 16.75
N GLU A 119 15.02 -7.44 17.64
CA GLU A 119 15.05 -7.64 19.08
C GLU A 119 13.78 -8.34 19.57
N VAL A 120 13.96 -9.34 20.41
CA VAL A 120 12.85 -10.04 21.08
C VAL A 120 12.81 -9.63 22.54
N LYS A 121 11.67 -9.05 22.95
CA LYS A 121 11.47 -8.62 24.33
C LYS A 121 10.00 -8.81 24.72
N ASP A 122 9.78 -9.35 25.91
CA ASP A 122 8.44 -9.53 26.50
C ASP A 122 7.42 -10.25 25.58
N GLY A 123 7.87 -11.22 24.80
CA GLY A 123 7.02 -11.97 23.86
C GLY A 123 6.69 -11.23 22.55
N VAL A 124 7.43 -10.17 22.26
CA VAL A 124 7.28 -9.36 21.05
C VAL A 124 8.60 -9.30 20.30
N ILE A 125 8.57 -9.42 18.99
CA ILE A 125 9.71 -9.15 18.10
C ILE A 125 9.53 -7.78 17.47
N TYR A 126 10.54 -6.93 17.57
CA TYR A 126 10.56 -5.54 17.08
C TYR A 126 11.43 -5.42 15.85
N GLY A 127 10.95 -4.68 14.86
CA GLY A 127 11.71 -4.33 13.68
C GLY A 127 10.86 -4.05 12.47
N ARG A 128 11.40 -3.29 11.52
CA ARG A 128 10.80 -2.98 10.24
C ARG A 128 10.63 -4.24 9.40
N GLY A 129 9.41 -4.51 8.93
CA GLY A 129 9.04 -5.71 8.18
C GLY A 129 8.53 -6.86 9.06
N THR A 130 8.38 -6.67 10.38
CA THR A 130 7.81 -7.70 11.25
C THR A 130 6.34 -7.99 10.95
N LEU A 131 5.57 -6.97 10.54
CA LEU A 131 4.18 -7.08 10.09
C LEU A 131 4.07 -7.08 8.57
N ASP A 132 4.90 -6.28 7.88
CA ASP A 132 4.80 -5.97 6.47
C ASP A 132 6.18 -6.11 5.78
N ASP A 133 6.46 -7.21 5.10
CA ASP A 133 5.71 -8.50 4.97
C ASP A 133 6.63 -9.69 5.35
N LYS A 134 7.88 -9.40 5.89
CA LYS A 134 8.87 -10.43 6.25
C LYS A 134 8.32 -11.44 7.27
N GLY A 135 7.58 -10.97 8.28
CA GLY A 135 6.96 -11.84 9.27
C GLY A 135 5.98 -12.83 8.66
N PRO A 136 4.95 -12.36 7.93
CA PRO A 136 4.01 -13.22 7.22
C PRO A 136 4.67 -14.17 6.20
N VAL A 137 5.69 -13.71 5.46
CA VAL A 137 6.46 -14.56 4.53
C VAL A 137 7.15 -15.70 5.27
N ILE A 138 7.83 -15.42 6.39
CA ILE A 138 8.48 -16.46 7.20
C ILE A 138 7.45 -17.40 7.83
N ALA A 139 6.29 -16.89 8.26
CA ALA A 139 5.19 -17.74 8.73
C ALA A 139 4.72 -18.73 7.64
N CYS A 140 4.58 -18.27 6.39
CA CYS A 140 4.22 -19.12 5.26
C CYS A 140 5.30 -20.16 4.95
N LEU A 141 6.59 -19.78 4.99
CA LEU A 141 7.70 -20.72 4.77
C LEU A 141 7.73 -21.83 5.83
N TYR A 142 7.53 -21.47 7.11
CA TYR A 142 7.48 -22.44 8.20
C TYR A 142 6.18 -23.26 8.22
N ALA A 143 5.08 -22.73 7.72
CA ALA A 143 3.87 -23.49 7.42
C ALA A 143 4.13 -24.61 6.40
N MET A 144 4.84 -24.28 5.31
CA MET A 144 5.28 -25.28 4.31
C MET A 144 6.23 -26.31 4.93
N LYS A 145 7.21 -25.89 5.76
CA LYS A 145 8.12 -26.79 6.49
C LYS A 145 7.35 -27.75 7.38
N ALA A 146 6.42 -27.27 8.21
CA ALA A 146 5.63 -28.10 9.10
C ALA A 146 4.77 -29.13 8.35
N LEU A 147 4.19 -28.76 7.23
CA LEU A 147 3.45 -29.67 6.35
C LEU A 147 4.35 -30.78 5.78
N LYS A 148 5.56 -30.43 5.35
CA LYS A 148 6.56 -31.40 4.85
C LYS A 148 7.00 -32.35 5.95
N GLU A 149 7.28 -31.86 7.17
CA GLU A 149 7.63 -32.68 8.33
C GLU A 149 6.47 -33.62 8.75
N ALA A 150 5.22 -33.13 8.63
CA ALA A 150 4.02 -33.95 8.80
C ALA A 150 3.77 -34.94 7.64
N ARG A 151 4.67 -35.03 6.66
CA ARG A 151 4.59 -35.88 5.47
C ARG A 151 3.37 -35.59 4.58
N PHE A 152 2.91 -34.36 4.55
CA PHE A 152 1.90 -33.94 3.59
C PHE A 152 2.46 -34.06 2.16
N ALA A 153 1.67 -34.66 1.28
CA ALA A 153 1.98 -34.72 -0.16
C ALA A 153 0.96 -33.85 -0.89
N PRO A 154 1.31 -32.61 -1.25
CA PRO A 154 0.37 -31.72 -1.92
C PRO A 154 0.00 -32.25 -3.30
N LYS A 155 -1.23 -31.99 -3.73
CA LYS A 155 -1.67 -32.25 -5.09
C LYS A 155 -1.27 -31.10 -6.01
N SER A 156 -1.60 -29.88 -5.64
CA SER A 156 -1.09 -28.69 -6.33
C SER A 156 0.29 -28.33 -5.79
N THR A 157 1.23 -27.90 -6.64
CA THR A 157 2.49 -27.30 -6.18
C THR A 157 2.17 -26.06 -5.34
N VAL A 158 2.74 -25.96 -4.14
CA VAL A 158 2.68 -24.75 -3.32
C VAL A 158 3.89 -23.89 -3.65
N ARG A 159 3.67 -22.70 -4.17
CA ARG A 159 4.71 -21.77 -4.60
C ARG A 159 4.69 -20.51 -3.73
N LEU A 160 5.73 -20.32 -2.91
CA LEU A 160 5.96 -19.08 -2.19
C LEU A 160 6.78 -18.15 -3.09
N ILE A 161 6.14 -17.13 -3.65
CA ILE A 161 6.73 -16.10 -4.49
C ILE A 161 7.26 -14.99 -3.59
N LEU A 162 8.49 -14.57 -3.84
CA LEU A 162 9.21 -13.53 -3.12
C LEU A 162 9.38 -12.32 -4.02
N GLY A 163 8.56 -11.29 -3.82
CA GLY A 163 8.68 -9.99 -4.44
C GLY A 163 9.74 -9.13 -3.76
N LEU A 164 10.27 -8.13 -4.47
CA LEU A 164 11.41 -7.33 -4.02
C LEU A 164 11.21 -5.81 -4.19
N ASP A 165 10.03 -5.38 -4.65
CA ASP A 165 9.69 -3.96 -4.89
C ASP A 165 8.19 -3.68 -4.76
N GLU A 166 7.53 -4.33 -3.80
CA GLU A 166 6.10 -4.14 -3.53
C GLU A 166 5.80 -2.70 -3.13
N GLU A 167 6.57 -2.18 -2.21
CA GLU A 167 6.46 -0.85 -1.61
C GLU A 167 6.70 0.30 -2.59
N THR A 168 7.17 -0.01 -3.78
CA THR A 168 7.60 1.01 -4.75
C THR A 168 6.91 0.87 -6.10
N GLY A 169 7.34 -0.04 -6.96
CA GLY A 169 6.96 0.05 -8.36
C GLY A 169 6.47 -1.23 -9.05
N TRP A 170 6.61 -2.38 -8.44
CA TRP A 170 6.22 -3.70 -8.95
C TRP A 170 6.93 -4.12 -10.26
N SER A 171 8.08 -3.51 -10.55
CA SER A 171 8.88 -3.84 -11.74
C SER A 171 9.43 -5.26 -11.66
N GLY A 172 9.78 -5.71 -10.44
CA GLY A 172 10.24 -7.05 -10.13
C GLY A 172 9.16 -8.10 -10.39
N MET A 173 7.96 -7.90 -9.82
CA MET A 173 6.84 -8.81 -10.05
C MET A 173 6.46 -8.88 -11.53
N LYS A 174 6.47 -7.76 -12.24
CA LYS A 174 6.24 -7.71 -13.69
C LYS A 174 7.30 -8.51 -14.46
N ARG A 175 8.58 -8.40 -14.07
CA ARG A 175 9.69 -9.16 -14.67
C ARG A 175 9.57 -10.65 -14.39
N TYR A 176 9.22 -11.02 -13.14
CA TYR A 176 9.01 -12.40 -12.73
C TYR A 176 7.88 -13.05 -13.55
N LEU A 177 6.70 -12.43 -13.64
CA LEU A 177 5.55 -12.95 -14.38
C LEU A 177 5.74 -12.98 -15.90
N ALA A 178 6.71 -12.25 -16.43
CA ALA A 178 7.09 -12.35 -17.85
C ALA A 178 7.88 -13.64 -18.17
N GLN A 179 8.48 -14.28 -17.16
CA GLN A 179 9.31 -15.48 -17.34
C GLN A 179 8.71 -16.74 -16.69
N VAL A 180 7.88 -16.56 -15.66
CA VAL A 180 7.29 -17.64 -14.90
C VAL A 180 5.77 -17.58 -15.01
N ALA A 181 5.13 -18.69 -15.36
CA ALA A 181 3.67 -18.78 -15.40
C ALA A 181 3.07 -18.44 -14.02
N PRO A 182 2.05 -17.57 -13.96
CA PRO A 182 1.40 -17.22 -12.70
C PRO A 182 0.74 -18.45 -12.07
N PRO A 183 0.59 -18.47 -10.74
CA PRO A 183 -0.25 -19.46 -10.05
C PRO A 183 -1.69 -19.43 -10.54
N ASP A 184 -2.38 -20.57 -10.44
CA ASP A 184 -3.78 -20.70 -10.82
C ASP A 184 -4.72 -20.04 -9.81
N PHE A 185 -4.35 -20.06 -8.53
CA PHE A 185 -5.07 -19.45 -7.41
C PHE A 185 -4.13 -19.32 -6.22
N GLY A 186 -4.53 -18.55 -5.20
CA GLY A 186 -3.74 -18.42 -3.99
C GLY A 186 -4.06 -17.19 -3.13
N PHE A 187 -3.12 -16.83 -2.27
CA PHE A 187 -3.25 -15.63 -1.43
C PHE A 187 -1.92 -14.90 -1.27
N THR A 188 -2.00 -13.64 -0.88
CA THR A 188 -0.88 -12.90 -0.29
C THR A 188 -1.07 -12.83 1.22
N PRO A 189 -0.02 -13.05 2.03
CA PRO A 189 -0.10 -12.88 3.47
C PRO A 189 -0.01 -11.41 3.91
N ASP A 190 0.19 -10.52 2.96
CA ASP A 190 0.30 -9.07 3.13
C ASP A 190 -1.10 -8.44 3.20
N GLY A 191 -1.62 -8.24 4.41
CA GLY A 191 -2.93 -7.63 4.63
C GLY A 191 -3.51 -7.90 6.02
N ASP A 192 -4.83 -7.92 6.10
CA ASP A 192 -5.58 -8.08 7.34
C ASP A 192 -6.37 -9.39 7.37
N PHE A 193 -6.46 -9.99 8.56
CA PHE A 193 -7.49 -10.98 8.85
C PHE A 193 -8.86 -10.30 9.11
N PRO A 194 -10.02 -10.99 8.91
CA PRO A 194 -10.13 -12.40 8.55
C PRO A 194 -9.79 -12.72 7.11
N ILE A 195 -10.00 -11.79 6.16
CA ILE A 195 -9.70 -11.92 4.73
C ILE A 195 -10.02 -10.61 4.03
N ILE A 196 -9.18 -10.19 3.10
CA ILE A 196 -9.48 -9.09 2.19
C ILE A 196 -9.92 -9.71 0.86
N ASN A 197 -11.23 -9.70 0.58
CA ASN A 197 -11.78 -10.26 -0.64
C ASN A 197 -11.97 -9.24 -1.76
N GLY A 198 -11.66 -7.96 -1.49
CA GLY A 198 -11.74 -6.90 -2.47
C GLY A 198 -10.81 -5.73 -2.20
N GLU A 199 -10.34 -5.13 -3.27
CA GLU A 199 -9.51 -3.91 -3.24
C GLU A 199 -10.06 -2.91 -4.27
N LYS A 200 -10.27 -1.65 -3.84
CA LYS A 200 -10.74 -0.58 -4.74
C LYS A 200 -9.74 -0.29 -5.85
N GLY A 201 -10.21 0.15 -6.99
CA GLY A 201 -9.31 0.67 -8.02
C GLY A 201 -8.43 1.80 -7.49
N ASN A 202 -7.18 1.86 -7.96
CA ASN A 202 -6.21 2.87 -7.53
C ASN A 202 -5.70 3.65 -8.74
N LEU A 203 -6.21 4.87 -8.90
CA LEU A 203 -5.90 5.76 -10.00
C LEU A 203 -5.08 6.96 -9.50
N ILE A 204 -3.92 7.20 -10.11
CA ILE A 204 -3.09 8.39 -9.88
C ILE A 204 -2.87 9.09 -11.20
N PHE A 205 -3.14 10.37 -11.25
CA PHE A 205 -2.90 11.22 -12.42
C PHE A 205 -2.49 12.62 -12.03
N GLU A 206 -1.79 13.30 -12.92
CA GLU A 206 -1.47 14.74 -12.82
C GLU A 206 -2.50 15.52 -13.65
N ALA A 207 -3.21 16.45 -13.01
CA ALA A 207 -4.02 17.47 -13.69
C ALA A 207 -3.20 18.76 -13.80
N ALA A 208 -3.12 19.35 -14.98
CA ALA A 208 -2.31 20.52 -15.23
C ALA A 208 -3.07 21.59 -16.05
N ARG A 209 -2.81 22.85 -15.71
CA ARG A 209 -3.27 24.01 -16.48
C ARG A 209 -2.10 24.94 -16.75
N LYS A 210 -1.88 25.30 -18.01
CA LYS A 210 -0.97 26.37 -18.42
C LYS A 210 -1.66 27.71 -18.28
N PHE A 211 -0.95 28.71 -17.78
CA PHE A 211 -1.43 30.07 -17.63
C PHE A 211 -0.78 30.98 -18.65
N GLY A 212 -1.59 31.92 -19.20
CA GLY A 212 -1.08 32.98 -20.04
C GLY A 212 -0.21 33.96 -19.25
N LYS A 213 0.67 34.65 -19.96
CA LYS A 213 1.48 35.71 -19.34
C LYS A 213 0.58 36.85 -18.89
N SER A 214 0.57 37.13 -17.59
CA SER A 214 -0.09 38.32 -17.08
C SER A 214 0.65 39.56 -17.55
N ALA A 215 -0.05 40.44 -18.29
CA ALA A 215 0.45 41.74 -18.69
C ALA A 215 0.54 42.73 -17.49
N ALA A 216 -0.03 42.39 -16.35
CA ALA A 216 -0.17 43.28 -15.20
C ALA A 216 0.98 43.16 -14.23
N ASN A 217 1.90 44.09 -14.25
CA ASN A 217 2.87 44.30 -13.16
C ASN A 217 2.23 45.00 -11.93
N LYS A 218 0.90 45.20 -11.93
CA LYS A 218 0.14 45.88 -10.86
C LYS A 218 -0.75 44.86 -10.16
N GLY A 219 -0.82 44.98 -8.82
CA GLY A 219 -1.66 44.11 -7.98
C GLY A 219 -0.93 42.91 -7.40
N LEU A 220 -1.64 42.12 -6.60
CA LEU A 220 -1.13 40.96 -5.92
C LEU A 220 -0.82 39.82 -6.91
N GLN A 221 0.33 39.23 -6.80
CA GLN A 221 0.79 38.12 -7.66
C GLN A 221 0.99 36.86 -6.83
N LEU A 222 0.48 35.73 -7.31
CA LEU A 222 0.86 34.40 -6.82
C LEU A 222 2.12 33.97 -7.59
N ARG A 223 3.23 33.76 -6.87
CA ARG A 223 4.55 33.48 -7.46
C ARG A 223 4.88 32.01 -7.49
N SER A 224 4.46 31.29 -6.46
CA SER A 224 4.60 29.85 -6.37
C SER A 224 3.64 29.27 -5.33
N LEU A 225 3.29 27.98 -5.50
CA LEU A 225 2.62 27.17 -4.52
C LEU A 225 3.27 25.78 -4.53
N LYS A 226 3.47 25.21 -3.37
CA LYS A 226 3.93 23.83 -3.23
C LYS A 226 3.30 23.21 -1.98
N GLY A 227 2.77 21.99 -2.12
CA GLY A 227 2.24 21.20 -1.00
C GLY A 227 2.31 19.71 -1.30
N GLY A 228 2.51 18.92 -0.25
CA GLY A 228 2.62 17.47 -0.33
C GLY A 228 3.92 16.96 -0.94
N SER A 229 4.16 15.67 -0.76
CA SER A 229 5.37 14.96 -1.22
C SER A 229 5.07 13.63 -1.91
N ALA A 230 3.86 13.07 -1.72
CA ALA A 230 3.44 11.80 -2.29
C ALA A 230 1.95 11.82 -2.67
N ALA A 231 1.59 11.19 -3.77
CA ALA A 231 0.21 11.12 -4.26
C ALA A 231 -0.73 10.42 -3.27
N ASN A 232 -0.25 9.35 -2.63
CA ASN A 232 -1.00 8.48 -1.72
C ASN A 232 -0.97 8.92 -0.25
N SER A 233 -0.57 10.15 0.03
CA SER A 233 -0.56 10.73 1.39
C SER A 233 -1.36 12.03 1.41
N VAL A 234 -2.11 12.25 2.50
CA VAL A 234 -2.76 13.54 2.76
C VAL A 234 -1.69 14.54 3.20
N PRO A 235 -1.51 15.67 2.50
CA PRO A 235 -0.49 16.66 2.83
C PRO A 235 -0.70 17.30 4.19
N ASP A 236 0.31 17.27 5.05
CA ASP A 236 0.33 17.93 6.37
C ASP A 236 0.88 19.36 6.31
N ALA A 237 1.54 19.73 5.21
CA ALA A 237 2.09 21.06 4.99
C ALA A 237 1.91 21.54 3.56
N ALA A 238 1.64 22.84 3.41
CA ALA A 238 1.65 23.51 2.12
C ALA A 238 2.12 24.96 2.29
N ARG A 239 2.69 25.51 1.21
CA ARG A 239 3.20 26.89 1.18
C ARG A 239 2.88 27.58 -0.13
N ALA A 240 2.69 28.90 -0.09
CA ALA A 240 2.61 29.75 -1.26
C ALA A 240 3.44 31.02 -1.04
N VAL A 241 3.99 31.57 -2.12
CA VAL A 241 4.68 32.85 -2.12
C VAL A 241 3.86 33.85 -2.91
N VAL A 242 3.46 34.93 -2.26
CA VAL A 242 2.74 36.03 -2.87
C VAL A 242 3.58 37.30 -2.90
N ARG A 243 3.44 38.12 -3.94
CA ARG A 243 4.15 39.39 -4.09
C ARG A 243 3.18 40.52 -4.39
N ASN A 244 3.20 41.51 -3.53
CA ASN A 244 2.59 42.82 -3.83
C ASN A 244 3.70 43.78 -4.29
N PRO A 245 3.57 44.49 -5.45
CA PRO A 245 4.56 45.43 -5.90
C PRO A 245 4.87 46.54 -4.89
N GLU A 246 3.88 46.96 -4.11
CA GLU A 246 3.99 47.99 -3.07
C GLU A 246 4.59 47.47 -1.76
N ALA A 247 4.81 46.15 -1.67
CA ALA A 247 5.27 45.44 -0.49
C ALA A 247 4.40 45.67 0.78
N ASP A 248 3.17 46.10 0.62
CA ASP A 248 2.18 46.19 1.70
C ASP A 248 1.33 44.91 1.77
N TYR A 249 1.38 44.25 2.92
CA TYR A 249 0.68 43.00 3.23
C TYR A 249 -0.28 43.12 4.41
N SER A 250 -0.62 44.36 4.85
CA SER A 250 -1.50 44.59 6.00
C SER A 250 -2.84 43.90 5.82
N LYS A 251 -3.50 44.08 4.65
CA LYS A 251 -4.76 43.42 4.34
C LYS A 251 -4.70 41.89 4.33
N ILE A 252 -3.59 41.31 3.85
CA ILE A 252 -3.41 39.86 3.88
C ILE A 252 -3.30 39.36 5.30
N LYS A 253 -2.60 40.09 6.18
CA LYS A 253 -2.48 39.73 7.61
C LYS A 253 -3.81 39.84 8.35
N GLU A 254 -4.61 40.84 8.04
CA GLU A 254 -5.98 40.99 8.56
C GLU A 254 -6.86 39.82 8.09
N GLU A 255 -6.78 39.44 6.82
CA GLU A 255 -7.53 38.32 6.25
C GLU A 255 -7.08 36.96 6.85
N ILE A 256 -5.78 36.78 7.14
CA ILE A 256 -5.28 35.59 7.85
C ILE A 256 -5.92 35.51 9.25
N ALA A 257 -6.00 36.63 9.98
CA ALA A 257 -6.59 36.66 11.31
C ALA A 257 -8.10 36.34 11.25
N ALA A 258 -8.82 36.91 10.29
CA ALA A 258 -10.23 36.61 10.06
C ALA A 258 -10.47 35.16 9.67
N PHE A 259 -9.67 34.62 8.72
CA PHE A 259 -9.76 33.23 8.29
C PHE A 259 -9.53 32.23 9.44
N ARG A 260 -8.52 32.51 10.28
CA ARG A 260 -8.25 31.67 11.47
C ARG A 260 -9.41 31.70 12.47
N ALA A 261 -9.97 32.89 12.72
CA ALA A 261 -11.07 33.06 13.66
C ALA A 261 -12.34 32.34 13.20
N GLU A 262 -12.59 32.36 11.88
CA GLU A 262 -13.77 31.76 11.27
C GLU A 262 -13.66 30.23 11.13
N THR A 263 -12.50 29.72 10.70
CA THR A 263 -12.36 28.31 10.32
C THR A 263 -11.60 27.44 11.34
N GLY A 264 -10.83 28.07 12.22
CA GLY A 264 -9.91 27.38 13.11
C GLY A 264 -8.62 26.85 12.43
N TYR A 265 -8.51 26.96 11.12
CA TYR A 265 -7.35 26.46 10.39
C TYR A 265 -6.11 27.33 10.58
N LYS A 266 -4.93 26.69 10.64
CA LYS A 266 -3.65 27.36 10.85
C LYS A 266 -3.07 27.85 9.51
N VAL A 267 -3.14 29.14 9.26
CA VAL A 267 -2.43 29.84 8.17
C VAL A 267 -1.40 30.78 8.80
N ASN A 268 -0.13 30.61 8.49
CA ASN A 268 0.96 31.48 8.97
C ASN A 268 1.53 32.30 7.83
N CYS A 269 2.21 33.40 8.15
CA CYS A 269 2.92 34.20 7.14
C CYS A 269 4.28 34.66 7.65
N LYS A 270 5.25 34.74 6.72
CA LYS A 270 6.61 35.24 6.97
C LYS A 270 7.09 36.07 5.79
N GLY A 271 7.71 37.21 6.06
CA GLY A 271 8.37 38.03 5.04
C GLY A 271 9.58 37.31 4.44
N VAL A 272 9.66 37.26 3.11
CA VAL A 272 10.79 36.71 2.36
C VAL A 272 11.22 37.71 1.30
N GLY A 273 12.20 38.54 1.61
CA GLY A 273 12.60 39.66 0.77
C GLY A 273 11.45 40.65 0.57
N LYS A 274 11.05 40.87 -0.71
CA LYS A 274 9.91 41.72 -1.09
C LYS A 274 8.60 40.91 -1.25
N SER A 275 8.57 39.65 -0.82
CA SER A 275 7.42 38.76 -0.92
C SER A 275 6.95 38.35 0.48
N LEU A 276 5.74 37.76 0.54
CA LEU A 276 5.20 37.13 1.71
C LEU A 276 5.02 35.64 1.43
N GLU A 277 5.63 34.80 2.26
CA GLU A 277 5.37 33.38 2.28
C GLU A 277 4.19 33.08 3.21
N LEU A 278 3.27 32.30 2.72
CA LEU A 278 2.11 31.77 3.42
C LEU A 278 2.32 30.29 3.65
N THR A 279 2.05 29.78 4.84
CA THR A 279 2.16 28.35 5.16
C THR A 279 0.93 27.86 5.89
N THR A 280 0.54 26.62 5.59
CA THR A 280 -0.59 25.95 6.25
C THR A 280 -0.13 24.63 6.84
N VAL A 281 -0.81 24.21 7.91
CA VAL A 281 -0.54 22.96 8.63
C VAL A 281 -1.82 22.13 8.64
N GLY A 282 -1.70 20.91 8.16
CA GLY A 282 -2.75 19.91 8.17
C GLY A 282 -2.44 18.75 9.12
N ARG A 283 -2.91 17.57 8.75
CA ARG A 283 -2.62 16.30 9.42
C ARG A 283 -2.50 15.21 8.37
N SER A 284 -1.37 14.50 8.36
CA SER A 284 -1.15 13.39 7.43
C SER A 284 -2.09 12.22 7.73
N ALA A 285 -2.44 11.50 6.68
CA ALA A 285 -3.12 10.22 6.69
C ALA A 285 -2.85 9.49 5.37
N HIS A 286 -3.18 8.22 5.28
CA HIS A 286 -3.08 7.49 4.03
C HIS A 286 -4.12 8.01 3.01
N GLY A 287 -3.75 8.08 1.72
CA GLY A 287 -4.62 8.62 0.67
C GLY A 287 -5.89 7.82 0.38
N SER A 288 -5.98 6.57 0.86
CA SER A 288 -7.19 5.74 0.77
C SER A 288 -8.22 6.03 1.87
N THR A 289 -7.79 6.67 2.96
CA THR A 289 -8.62 7.08 4.10
C THR A 289 -8.40 8.57 4.41
N PRO A 290 -8.66 9.46 3.42
CA PRO A 290 -8.33 10.88 3.56
C PRO A 290 -9.10 11.60 4.67
N GLU A 291 -10.21 11.05 5.12
CA GLU A 291 -11.02 11.53 6.25
C GLU A 291 -10.29 11.45 7.60
N ALA A 292 -9.31 10.55 7.73
CA ALA A 292 -8.45 10.47 8.91
C ALA A 292 -7.42 11.62 8.97
N GLY A 293 -7.22 12.34 7.86
CA GLY A 293 -6.28 13.45 7.73
C GLY A 293 -6.93 14.83 7.74
N LEU A 294 -6.11 15.83 7.41
CA LEU A 294 -6.55 17.19 7.08
C LEU A 294 -5.59 17.78 6.04
N ASN A 295 -6.07 17.98 4.83
CA ASN A 295 -5.23 18.37 3.69
C ASN A 295 -4.79 19.83 3.78
N ALA A 296 -3.49 20.07 3.98
CA ALA A 296 -2.92 21.41 4.06
C ALA A 296 -3.03 22.20 2.74
N ILE A 297 -3.05 21.53 1.58
CA ILE A 297 -3.27 22.16 0.29
C ILE A 297 -4.70 22.75 0.24
N SER A 298 -5.70 21.99 0.70
CA SER A 298 -7.08 22.47 0.73
C SER A 298 -7.26 23.70 1.64
N ILE A 299 -6.57 23.71 2.79
CA ILE A 299 -6.55 24.88 3.69
C ILE A 299 -5.92 26.08 2.97
N LEU A 300 -4.78 25.87 2.31
CA LEU A 300 -4.08 26.95 1.59
C LEU A 300 -4.93 27.51 0.45
N MET A 301 -5.53 26.65 -0.37
CA MET A 301 -6.38 27.04 -1.49
C MET A 301 -7.65 27.77 -1.03
N ALA A 302 -8.26 27.32 0.08
CA ALA A 302 -9.39 28.02 0.69
C ALA A 302 -9.03 29.45 1.13
N PHE A 303 -7.85 29.62 1.71
CA PHE A 303 -7.35 30.94 2.08
C PHE A 303 -7.02 31.79 0.84
N LEU A 304 -6.29 31.23 -0.16
CA LEU A 304 -5.94 31.96 -1.39
C LEU A 304 -7.18 32.40 -2.17
N GLY A 305 -8.28 31.66 -2.09
CA GLY A 305 -9.56 32.01 -2.68
C GLY A 305 -10.21 33.29 -2.10
N ARG A 306 -9.73 33.81 -0.97
CA ARG A 306 -10.13 35.09 -0.38
C ARG A 306 -9.34 36.29 -0.93
N LEU A 307 -8.23 35.97 -1.62
CA LEU A 307 -7.36 36.99 -2.20
C LEU A 307 -7.71 37.16 -3.68
N ASN A 308 -7.45 38.38 -4.21
CA ASN A 308 -7.64 38.69 -5.62
C ASN A 308 -6.28 38.90 -6.28
N PHE A 309 -5.87 37.96 -7.14
CA PHE A 309 -4.59 38.01 -7.84
C PHE A 309 -4.73 38.76 -9.17
N ALA A 310 -3.65 39.42 -9.58
CA ALA A 310 -3.58 40.20 -10.83
C ALA A 310 -3.70 39.31 -12.09
N ASN A 311 -3.42 38.02 -12.01
CA ASN A 311 -3.64 37.07 -13.08
C ASN A 311 -4.98 36.33 -12.84
N GLU A 312 -5.97 36.61 -13.69
CA GLU A 312 -7.30 36.02 -13.60
C GLU A 312 -7.26 34.48 -13.73
N GLU A 313 -6.34 33.93 -14.52
CA GLU A 313 -6.23 32.49 -14.68
C GLU A 313 -5.75 31.80 -13.39
N HIS A 314 -4.98 32.50 -12.54
CA HIS A 314 -4.64 32.03 -11.19
C HIS A 314 -5.87 32.01 -10.28
N ASN A 315 -6.71 33.06 -10.34
CA ASN A 315 -7.98 33.15 -9.62
C ASN A 315 -8.91 32.01 -10.04
N ASP A 316 -9.04 31.76 -11.35
CA ASP A 316 -9.85 30.67 -11.91
C ASP A 316 -9.35 29.29 -11.45
N TRP A 317 -8.02 29.05 -11.43
CA TRP A 317 -7.45 27.79 -11.00
C TRP A 317 -7.69 27.54 -9.49
N ILE A 318 -7.53 28.57 -8.66
CA ILE A 318 -7.86 28.52 -7.23
C ILE A 318 -9.37 28.26 -7.05
N ALA A 319 -10.21 28.93 -7.84
CA ALA A 319 -11.65 28.74 -7.80
C ALA A 319 -12.08 27.33 -8.23
N PHE A 320 -11.42 26.77 -9.27
CA PHE A 320 -11.59 25.35 -9.63
C PHE A 320 -11.30 24.45 -8.45
N TYR A 321 -10.10 24.60 -7.84
CA TYR A 321 -9.73 23.76 -6.69
C TYR A 321 -10.76 23.85 -5.57
N ASN A 322 -11.12 25.07 -5.15
CA ASN A 322 -12.04 25.27 -4.03
C ASN A 322 -13.47 24.78 -4.31
N ARG A 323 -13.91 24.85 -5.57
CA ARG A 323 -15.27 24.46 -5.95
C ARG A 323 -15.39 22.97 -6.22
N CYS A 324 -14.39 22.38 -6.90
CA CYS A 324 -14.47 21.02 -7.41
C CYS A 324 -13.74 19.99 -6.53
N LEU A 325 -12.68 20.41 -5.83
CA LEU A 325 -11.87 19.56 -4.96
C LEU A 325 -12.08 19.96 -3.48
N GLY A 326 -11.50 21.08 -3.07
CA GLY A 326 -11.67 21.64 -1.74
C GLY A 326 -11.47 20.63 -0.61
N PHE A 327 -12.54 20.38 0.11
CA PHE A 327 -12.63 19.36 1.17
C PHE A 327 -13.59 18.20 0.79
N ASP A 328 -13.93 18.07 -0.49
CA ASP A 328 -14.72 16.94 -0.97
C ASP A 328 -13.82 15.71 -1.16
N LEU A 329 -13.89 14.80 -0.22
CA LEU A 329 -13.11 13.58 -0.19
C LEU A 329 -13.70 12.44 -1.02
N CYS A 330 -14.90 12.65 -1.61
CA CYS A 330 -15.63 11.63 -2.37
C CYS A 330 -15.79 11.98 -3.86
N GLY A 331 -15.26 13.13 -4.32
CA GLY A 331 -15.31 13.54 -5.72
C GLY A 331 -16.69 13.92 -6.25
N ARG A 332 -17.66 14.23 -5.39
CA ARG A 332 -19.03 14.58 -5.78
C ARG A 332 -19.06 15.86 -6.61
N ASN A 333 -18.25 16.84 -6.21
CA ASN A 333 -18.18 18.13 -6.90
C ASN A 333 -17.42 18.05 -8.24
N LEU A 334 -16.65 16.98 -8.45
CA LEU A 334 -15.97 16.69 -9.72
C LEU A 334 -16.81 15.88 -10.70
N GLY A 335 -17.98 15.38 -10.28
CA GLY A 335 -18.82 14.51 -11.12
C GLY A 335 -18.47 13.01 -11.02
N ILE A 336 -17.65 12.62 -10.04
CA ILE A 336 -17.21 11.23 -9.82
C ILE A 336 -17.59 10.71 -8.43
N GLY A 337 -18.66 11.21 -7.85
CA GLY A 337 -19.14 10.77 -6.55
C GLY A 337 -19.70 9.34 -6.55
N PHE A 338 -18.90 8.39 -7.04
CA PHE A 338 -19.27 6.99 -7.20
C PHE A 338 -19.32 6.25 -5.88
N SER A 339 -20.24 5.29 -5.79
CA SER A 339 -20.42 4.43 -4.63
C SER A 339 -21.03 3.10 -5.06
N ASP A 340 -20.68 2.02 -4.37
CA ASP A 340 -21.34 0.73 -4.48
C ASP A 340 -21.57 0.07 -3.10
N GLU A 341 -22.39 -0.99 -3.07
CA GLU A 341 -22.72 -1.71 -1.84
C GLU A 341 -21.55 -2.55 -1.31
N ILE A 342 -20.59 -2.92 -2.18
CA ILE A 342 -19.48 -3.82 -1.86
C ILE A 342 -18.35 -3.03 -1.19
N SER A 343 -17.99 -1.89 -1.80
CA SER A 343 -16.78 -1.15 -1.41
C SER A 343 -17.05 0.27 -0.90
N GLY A 344 -18.32 0.71 -0.91
CA GLY A 344 -18.72 2.03 -0.44
C GLY A 344 -18.29 3.18 -1.36
N ASN A 345 -18.05 4.36 -0.79
CA ASN A 345 -17.77 5.59 -1.55
C ASN A 345 -16.37 5.58 -2.17
N LEU A 346 -16.24 6.27 -3.32
CA LEU A 346 -14.95 6.70 -3.85
C LEU A 346 -14.21 7.55 -2.78
N ALA A 347 -12.87 7.37 -2.68
CA ALA A 347 -12.02 8.25 -1.91
C ALA A 347 -11.11 9.06 -2.84
N LEU A 348 -11.01 10.38 -2.58
CA LEU A 348 -10.23 11.33 -3.35
C LEU A 348 -9.23 12.06 -2.45
N ASN A 349 -7.97 12.05 -2.83
CA ASN A 349 -6.90 12.81 -2.21
C ASN A 349 -6.12 13.62 -3.23
N VAL A 350 -5.97 14.92 -2.99
CA VAL A 350 -4.97 15.74 -3.70
C VAL A 350 -3.67 15.61 -2.91
N GLY A 351 -2.80 14.70 -3.33
CA GLY A 351 -1.57 14.38 -2.62
C GLY A 351 -0.45 15.39 -2.85
N MET A 352 -0.42 16.05 -4.01
CA MET A 352 0.59 17.08 -4.31
C MET A 352 -0.05 18.23 -5.11
N ALA A 353 0.44 19.43 -4.87
CA ALA A 353 0.14 20.60 -5.68
C ALA A 353 1.41 21.42 -5.90
N GLU A 354 1.63 21.83 -7.14
CA GLU A 354 2.70 22.72 -7.53
C GLU A 354 2.14 23.81 -8.46
N MET A 355 2.55 25.04 -8.26
CA MET A 355 2.21 26.15 -9.12
C MET A 355 3.38 27.08 -9.27
N GLU A 356 3.67 27.42 -10.51
CA GLU A 356 4.56 28.48 -10.95
C GLU A 356 3.75 29.49 -11.78
N PRO A 357 4.30 30.67 -12.08
CA PRO A 357 3.53 31.72 -12.77
C PRO A 357 2.90 31.30 -14.10
N GLU A 358 3.42 30.28 -14.76
CA GLU A 358 3.00 29.84 -16.10
C GLU A 358 2.29 28.47 -16.10
N ILE A 359 2.27 27.76 -14.97
CA ILE A 359 1.65 26.44 -14.87
C ILE A 359 1.21 26.09 -13.46
N GLY A 360 0.04 25.47 -13.32
CA GLY A 360 -0.43 24.83 -12.09
C GLY A 360 -0.64 23.35 -12.30
N LYS A 361 -0.23 22.54 -11.34
CA LYS A 361 -0.28 21.08 -11.35
C LYS A 361 -0.86 20.54 -10.06
N LEU A 362 -1.66 19.51 -10.15
CA LEU A 362 -2.23 18.76 -9.05
C LEU A 362 -2.01 17.28 -9.28
N THR A 363 -1.39 16.57 -8.35
CA THR A 363 -1.34 15.11 -8.37
C THR A 363 -2.48 14.58 -7.52
N ILE A 364 -3.38 13.86 -8.16
CA ILE A 364 -4.62 13.39 -7.57
C ILE A 364 -4.59 11.87 -7.49
N ASN A 365 -4.87 11.32 -6.31
CA ASN A 365 -5.08 9.89 -6.08
C ASN A 365 -6.56 9.62 -5.82
N ILE A 366 -7.13 8.71 -6.58
CA ILE A 366 -8.52 8.29 -6.47
C ILE A 366 -8.56 6.79 -6.16
N ARG A 367 -9.33 6.40 -5.14
CA ARG A 367 -9.71 5.01 -4.88
C ARG A 367 -11.17 4.85 -5.30
N TYR A 368 -11.37 4.30 -6.49
CA TYR A 368 -12.72 4.15 -7.04
C TYR A 368 -13.32 2.78 -6.69
N PRO A 369 -14.67 2.72 -6.50
CA PRO A 369 -15.34 1.51 -6.05
C PRO A 369 -15.19 0.36 -7.04
N ILE A 370 -15.35 -0.85 -6.53
CA ILE A 370 -15.13 -2.11 -7.28
C ILE A 370 -15.97 -2.21 -8.54
N SER A 371 -17.20 -1.69 -8.51
CA SER A 371 -18.14 -1.78 -9.64
C SER A 371 -17.88 -0.76 -10.76
N TYR A 372 -16.81 0.04 -10.65
CA TYR A 372 -16.49 1.09 -11.61
C TYR A 372 -15.13 0.84 -12.30
N THR A 373 -14.94 1.51 -13.43
CA THR A 373 -13.70 1.43 -14.22
C THR A 373 -13.00 2.78 -14.29
N GLN A 374 -11.71 2.76 -14.65
CA GLN A 374 -10.91 3.95 -14.90
C GLN A 374 -11.58 4.87 -15.93
N GLU A 375 -12.14 4.31 -17.00
CA GLU A 375 -12.80 5.06 -18.09
C GLU A 375 -14.03 5.82 -17.57
N GLN A 376 -14.80 5.22 -16.68
CA GLN A 376 -15.95 5.89 -16.05
C GLN A 376 -15.50 7.04 -15.16
N VAL A 377 -14.38 6.89 -14.43
CA VAL A 377 -13.81 7.97 -13.64
C VAL A 377 -13.42 9.14 -14.54
N PHE A 378 -12.67 8.91 -15.62
CA PHE A 378 -12.27 9.99 -16.54
C PHE A 378 -13.45 10.59 -17.29
N ALA A 379 -14.48 9.81 -17.64
CA ALA A 379 -15.70 10.34 -18.24
C ALA A 379 -16.43 11.31 -17.28
N GLY A 380 -16.48 11.01 -15.99
CA GLY A 380 -17.06 11.90 -14.98
C GLY A 380 -16.26 13.19 -14.77
N LEU A 381 -14.92 13.14 -14.92
CA LEU A 381 -14.06 14.33 -14.82
C LEU A 381 -14.16 15.27 -16.03
N ALA A 382 -14.55 14.76 -17.20
CA ALA A 382 -14.38 15.44 -18.49
C ALA A 382 -15.02 16.84 -18.52
N GLU A 383 -16.27 16.99 -18.06
CA GLU A 383 -16.99 18.27 -18.07
C GLU A 383 -16.25 19.37 -17.28
N ASN A 384 -15.82 19.03 -16.06
CA ASN A 384 -15.09 19.98 -15.20
C ASN A 384 -13.71 20.31 -15.76
N PHE A 385 -13.02 19.33 -16.34
CA PHE A 385 -11.68 19.52 -16.90
C PHE A 385 -11.73 20.40 -18.15
N GLU A 386 -12.72 20.20 -19.04
CA GLU A 386 -12.95 21.06 -20.20
C GLU A 386 -13.29 22.49 -19.77
N LYS A 387 -14.25 22.65 -18.85
CA LYS A 387 -14.70 23.94 -18.34
C LYS A 387 -13.57 24.80 -17.77
N TYR A 388 -12.62 24.19 -17.07
CA TYR A 388 -11.50 24.92 -16.45
C TYR A 388 -10.18 24.79 -17.22
N ASN A 389 -10.23 24.28 -18.45
CA ASN A 389 -9.07 24.12 -19.34
C ASN A 389 -7.93 23.38 -18.70
N LEU A 390 -8.25 22.20 -18.10
CA LEU A 390 -7.30 21.28 -17.48
C LEU A 390 -6.98 20.13 -18.43
N GLY A 391 -5.69 19.89 -18.65
CA GLY A 391 -5.21 18.61 -19.19
C GLY A 391 -4.89 17.63 -18.07
N TRP A 392 -4.78 16.34 -18.41
CA TRP A 392 -4.33 15.32 -17.45
C TRP A 392 -3.39 14.32 -18.10
N VAL A 393 -2.54 13.73 -17.27
CA VAL A 393 -1.62 12.65 -17.65
C VAL A 393 -1.76 11.54 -16.62
N LEU A 394 -2.09 10.33 -17.09
CA LEU A 394 -2.13 9.13 -16.24
C LEU A 394 -0.72 8.79 -15.75
N ILE A 395 -0.57 8.61 -14.45
CA ILE A 395 0.67 8.16 -13.81
C ILE A 395 0.57 6.66 -13.51
N LYS A 396 -0.52 6.23 -12.88
CA LYS A 396 -0.71 4.85 -12.45
C LYS A 396 -2.20 4.51 -12.43
N ASN A 397 -2.55 3.31 -12.88
CA ASN A 397 -3.85 2.71 -12.61
C ASN A 397 -3.67 1.25 -12.24
N HIS A 398 -4.37 0.85 -11.18
CA HIS A 398 -4.61 -0.54 -10.84
C HIS A 398 -6.12 -0.73 -10.78
N ASP A 399 -6.60 -1.67 -11.58
CA ASP A 399 -8.02 -2.02 -11.61
C ASP A 399 -8.45 -2.63 -10.27
N PRO A 400 -9.75 -2.57 -9.93
CA PRO A 400 -10.25 -3.22 -8.73
C PRO A 400 -10.00 -4.73 -8.75
N LEU A 401 -9.78 -5.29 -7.56
CA LEU A 401 -9.80 -6.71 -7.31
C LEU A 401 -11.06 -7.06 -6.52
N TYR A 402 -11.75 -8.12 -6.89
CA TYR A 402 -12.86 -8.65 -6.11
C TYR A 402 -13.05 -10.14 -6.31
N MET A 403 -13.24 -10.86 -5.23
CA MET A 403 -13.67 -12.25 -5.23
C MET A 403 -14.96 -12.39 -4.43
N GLU A 404 -15.95 -13.01 -5.05
CA GLU A 404 -17.28 -13.21 -4.46
C GLU A 404 -17.21 -13.96 -3.13
N LEU A 405 -17.98 -13.50 -2.14
CA LEU A 405 -18.02 -14.10 -0.80
C LEU A 405 -18.48 -15.56 -0.80
N ASP A 406 -19.22 -15.98 -1.80
CA ASP A 406 -19.68 -17.35 -1.93
C ASP A 406 -18.66 -18.28 -2.63
N SER A 407 -17.56 -17.73 -3.11
CA SER A 407 -16.43 -18.49 -3.66
C SER A 407 -15.97 -19.59 -2.68
N PRO A 408 -15.72 -20.81 -3.17
CA PRO A 408 -15.19 -21.89 -2.33
C PRO A 408 -13.92 -21.53 -1.57
N MET A 409 -13.03 -20.73 -2.19
CA MET A 409 -11.77 -20.29 -1.57
C MET A 409 -12.03 -19.37 -0.39
N ILE A 410 -12.86 -18.33 -0.57
CA ILE A 410 -13.23 -17.40 0.50
C ILE A 410 -13.86 -18.15 1.68
N LYS A 411 -14.86 -19.02 1.40
CA LYS A 411 -15.52 -19.82 2.43
C LYS A 411 -14.54 -20.68 3.22
N THR A 412 -13.59 -21.32 2.52
CA THR A 412 -12.59 -22.19 3.17
C THR A 412 -11.65 -21.38 4.06
N LEU A 413 -11.09 -20.28 3.54
CA LEU A 413 -10.15 -19.46 4.29
C LEU A 413 -10.81 -18.77 5.51
N LEU A 414 -12.04 -18.29 5.33
CA LEU A 414 -12.81 -17.68 6.41
C LEU A 414 -13.20 -18.72 7.48
N ASP A 415 -13.56 -19.95 7.10
CA ASP A 415 -13.83 -21.03 8.04
C ASP A 415 -12.58 -21.43 8.85
N ILE A 416 -11.41 -21.49 8.20
CA ILE A 416 -10.14 -21.74 8.87
C ILE A 416 -9.85 -20.65 9.90
N TYR A 417 -9.91 -19.38 9.49
CA TYR A 417 -9.70 -18.25 10.38
C TYR A 417 -10.60 -18.32 11.63
N ARG A 418 -11.91 -18.50 11.41
CA ARG A 418 -12.90 -18.56 12.50
C ARG A 418 -12.63 -19.68 13.49
N ARG A 419 -12.30 -20.87 13.00
CA ARG A 419 -11.98 -22.02 13.86
C ARG A 419 -10.68 -21.84 14.62
N GLN A 420 -9.65 -21.28 13.98
CA GLN A 420 -8.33 -21.08 14.58
C GLN A 420 -8.30 -19.94 15.60
N THR A 421 -9.16 -18.94 15.44
CA THR A 421 -9.18 -17.74 16.30
C THR A 421 -10.34 -17.73 17.30
N GLY A 422 -11.45 -18.42 17.00
CA GLY A 422 -12.72 -18.30 17.71
C GLY A 422 -13.48 -17.01 17.37
N ASP A 423 -12.99 -16.21 16.44
CA ASP A 423 -13.62 -14.97 15.99
C ASP A 423 -14.61 -15.26 14.85
N TYR A 424 -15.89 -15.26 15.18
CA TYR A 424 -16.99 -15.42 14.23
C TYR A 424 -17.68 -14.11 13.86
N GLU A 425 -17.27 -12.99 14.49
CA GLU A 425 -17.90 -11.68 14.32
C GLU A 425 -17.26 -10.85 13.21
N SER A 426 -15.95 -10.96 13.04
CA SER A 426 -15.22 -10.22 12.02
C SER A 426 -15.67 -10.65 10.61
N GLN A 427 -15.92 -9.64 9.77
CA GLN A 427 -16.41 -9.84 8.40
C GLN A 427 -15.27 -9.69 7.40
N PRO A 428 -15.38 -10.31 6.20
CA PRO A 428 -14.49 -10.05 5.08
C PRO A 428 -14.36 -8.56 4.78
N LEU A 429 -13.17 -8.14 4.38
CA LEU A 429 -12.82 -6.73 4.21
C LEU A 429 -12.71 -6.37 2.72
N VAL A 430 -13.09 -5.12 2.42
CA VAL A 430 -12.77 -4.46 1.17
C VAL A 430 -11.98 -3.21 1.48
N ILE A 431 -10.74 -3.13 0.99
CA ILE A 431 -9.81 -2.05 1.31
C ILE A 431 -9.60 -1.06 0.18
N GLY A 432 -9.18 0.14 0.53
CA GLY A 432 -8.72 1.14 -0.44
C GLY A 432 -7.24 0.99 -0.80
N GLY A 433 -6.50 0.16 -0.08
CA GLY A 433 -5.11 -0.20 -0.36
C GLY A 433 -4.95 -1.10 -1.57
N GLY A 434 -3.77 -1.64 -1.76
CA GLY A 434 -3.49 -2.62 -2.81
C GLY A 434 -2.26 -3.40 -2.45
N THR A 435 -2.31 -4.70 -2.70
CA THR A 435 -1.26 -5.66 -2.43
C THR A 435 -0.86 -6.39 -3.71
N TYR A 436 0.14 -7.24 -3.66
CA TYR A 436 0.49 -8.14 -4.78
C TYR A 436 -0.67 -9.08 -5.21
N ALA A 437 -1.76 -9.19 -4.45
CA ALA A 437 -2.95 -9.90 -4.91
C ALA A 437 -3.44 -9.40 -6.28
N ARG A 438 -3.25 -8.11 -6.59
CA ARG A 438 -3.63 -7.54 -7.90
C ARG A 438 -2.74 -7.97 -9.06
N ALA A 439 -1.54 -8.42 -8.78
CA ALA A 439 -0.58 -8.81 -9.81
C ALA A 439 -0.95 -10.16 -10.46
N ILE A 440 -1.72 -10.99 -9.75
CA ILE A 440 -2.03 -12.37 -10.14
C ILE A 440 -3.51 -12.64 -10.00
N LYS A 441 -4.13 -13.11 -11.07
CA LYS A 441 -5.55 -13.45 -11.06
C LYS A 441 -5.85 -14.57 -10.06
N ASN A 442 -7.01 -14.51 -9.40
CA ASN A 442 -7.47 -15.46 -8.40
C ASN A 442 -6.58 -15.54 -7.13
N VAL A 443 -5.85 -14.46 -6.83
CA VAL A 443 -5.13 -14.25 -5.58
C VAL A 443 -5.86 -13.17 -4.78
N ILE A 444 -5.96 -13.35 -3.47
CA ILE A 444 -6.58 -12.41 -2.53
C ILE A 444 -5.65 -12.18 -1.35
N ALA A 445 -5.89 -11.17 -0.51
CA ALA A 445 -5.08 -11.02 0.70
C ALA A 445 -5.70 -11.78 1.88
N TYR A 446 -4.86 -12.47 2.63
CA TYR A 446 -5.26 -13.34 3.73
C TYR A 446 -4.24 -13.30 4.86
N GLY A 447 -4.44 -12.37 5.77
CA GLY A 447 -3.66 -12.30 7.01
C GLY A 447 -2.56 -11.26 7.01
N GLY A 448 -1.74 -11.39 8.05
CA GLY A 448 -0.80 -10.44 8.57
C GLY A 448 -1.33 -9.86 9.88
N LEU A 449 -2.18 -8.89 9.83
CA LEU A 449 -2.72 -8.21 11.01
C LEU A 449 -4.04 -8.83 11.48
N PHE A 450 -4.16 -9.08 12.78
CA PHE A 450 -5.39 -9.60 13.39
C PHE A 450 -6.33 -8.47 13.85
N PRO A 451 -7.65 -8.65 13.77
CA PRO A 451 -8.61 -7.71 14.32
C PRO A 451 -8.33 -7.37 15.80
N GLY A 452 -8.30 -6.08 16.10
CA GLY A 452 -8.01 -5.57 17.44
C GLY A 452 -6.54 -5.47 17.81
N ASP A 453 -5.62 -5.95 16.97
CA ASP A 453 -4.20 -5.65 17.12
C ASP A 453 -3.90 -4.24 16.60
N GLU A 454 -2.88 -3.59 17.17
CA GLU A 454 -2.48 -2.26 16.73
C GLU A 454 -1.76 -2.36 15.38
N ASP A 455 -2.26 -1.63 14.38
CA ASP A 455 -1.57 -1.48 13.10
C ASP A 455 -0.37 -0.55 13.28
N ARG A 456 0.83 -1.13 13.14
CA ARG A 456 2.11 -0.41 13.14
C ARG A 456 2.88 -0.54 11.82
N MET A 457 2.24 -1.04 10.78
CA MET A 457 2.84 -1.05 9.45
C MET A 457 3.25 0.36 9.04
N HIS A 458 4.43 0.52 8.46
CA HIS A 458 5.03 1.79 8.05
C HIS A 458 5.30 2.81 9.19
N GLN A 459 5.10 2.43 10.46
CA GLN A 459 5.29 3.30 11.61
C GLN A 459 6.56 2.95 12.40
N PRO A 460 7.10 3.89 13.21
CA PRO A 460 8.14 3.55 14.19
C PRO A 460 7.66 2.49 15.18
N ASN A 461 8.60 1.66 15.65
CA ASN A 461 8.34 0.57 16.58
C ASN A 461 7.37 -0.50 16.04
N GLU A 462 7.41 -0.73 14.73
CA GLU A 462 6.76 -1.87 14.12
C GLU A 462 7.18 -3.16 14.84
N CYS A 463 6.22 -4.01 15.15
CA CYS A 463 6.45 -5.19 15.96
C CYS A 463 5.38 -6.25 15.74
N LEU A 464 5.75 -7.50 16.01
CA LEU A 464 4.86 -8.66 15.92
C LEU A 464 4.90 -9.45 17.24
N ARG A 465 3.74 -9.71 17.83
CA ARG A 465 3.66 -10.59 19.00
C ARG A 465 3.95 -12.04 18.59
N ILE A 466 4.82 -12.70 19.30
CA ILE A 466 5.23 -14.09 19.00
C ILE A 466 4.02 -15.04 19.02
N GLU A 467 3.06 -14.81 19.88
CA GLU A 467 1.81 -15.57 19.92
C GLU A 467 1.03 -15.44 18.59
N ARG A 468 0.93 -14.22 18.06
CA ARG A 468 0.30 -13.96 16.76
C ARG A 468 1.08 -14.55 15.59
N PHE A 469 2.40 -14.48 15.65
CA PHE A 469 3.27 -15.12 14.66
C PHE A 469 3.05 -16.64 14.57
N VAL A 470 2.98 -17.32 15.70
CA VAL A 470 2.68 -18.76 15.77
C VAL A 470 1.25 -19.04 15.30
N GLN A 471 0.26 -18.25 15.74
CA GLN A 471 -1.14 -18.42 15.34
C GLN A 471 -1.32 -18.23 13.83
N MET A 472 -0.70 -17.20 13.26
CA MET A 472 -0.68 -16.93 11.81
C MET A 472 -0.09 -18.11 11.04
N THR A 473 1.03 -18.67 11.51
CA THR A 473 1.67 -19.86 10.90
C THR A 473 0.74 -21.06 10.89
N LYS A 474 -0.03 -21.29 11.96
CA LYS A 474 -1.03 -22.38 12.03
C LYS A 474 -2.16 -22.16 11.03
N ILE A 475 -2.66 -20.94 10.92
CA ILE A 475 -3.70 -20.56 9.94
C ILE A 475 -3.20 -20.81 8.53
N TYR A 476 -2.00 -20.37 8.19
CA TYR A 476 -1.42 -20.58 6.86
C TYR A 476 -1.14 -22.05 6.56
N ALA A 477 -0.68 -22.82 7.54
CA ALA A 477 -0.47 -24.24 7.34
C ALA A 477 -1.78 -24.99 7.03
N GLU A 478 -2.86 -24.68 7.73
CA GLU A 478 -4.16 -25.26 7.41
C GLU A 478 -4.72 -24.76 6.06
N ALA A 479 -4.54 -23.47 5.73
CA ALA A 479 -4.91 -22.93 4.44
C ALA A 479 -4.19 -23.64 3.29
N ILE A 480 -2.87 -23.77 3.37
CA ILE A 480 -2.06 -24.51 2.40
C ILE A 480 -2.54 -25.97 2.28
N TYR A 481 -2.70 -26.65 3.42
CA TYR A 481 -3.20 -28.04 3.45
C TYR A 481 -4.52 -28.18 2.70
N LYS A 482 -5.51 -27.34 2.99
CA LYS A 482 -6.84 -27.41 2.37
C LYS A 482 -6.80 -27.05 0.88
N LEU A 483 -6.12 -25.97 0.53
CA LEU A 483 -6.07 -25.46 -0.85
C LEU A 483 -5.24 -26.38 -1.76
N ALA A 484 -4.10 -26.89 -1.29
CA ALA A 484 -3.21 -27.71 -2.10
C ALA A 484 -3.61 -29.21 -2.13
N SER A 485 -4.59 -29.66 -1.35
CA SER A 485 -5.09 -31.04 -1.37
C SER A 485 -5.91 -31.41 -2.63
N GLY A 486 -6.15 -30.46 -3.54
CA GLY A 486 -6.84 -30.68 -4.81
C GLY A 486 -8.36 -30.53 -4.78
N ALA A 487 -8.91 -30.02 -3.70
CA ALA A 487 -10.35 -29.72 -3.61
C ALA A 487 -10.78 -28.57 -4.58
N TYR A 488 -9.81 -27.81 -5.06
CA TYR A 488 -9.98 -26.61 -5.92
C TYR A 488 -9.68 -26.86 -7.40
N ASN A 489 -9.38 -28.11 -7.80
CA ASN A 489 -9.07 -28.47 -9.19
C ASN A 489 -10.33 -28.80 -10.00
N LYS A 490 -11.38 -28.00 -9.88
CA LYS A 490 -12.58 -28.15 -10.70
C LYS A 490 -12.90 -26.91 -11.50
#